data_a7a37563fa6bb1f91734bd465fce2d3e
#
_entry.id   a7a37563fa6bb1f91734bd465fce2d3e
#
_cell.length_a   1.000
_cell.length_b   1.000
_cell.length_c   1.000
_cell.angle_alpha   90.00
_cell.angle_beta   90.00
_cell.angle_gamma   90.00
#
_symmetry.space_group_name_H-M   'P 1'
#
loop_
_entity.id
_entity.type
_entity.pdbx_description
1 polymer ?
#
loop_
_entity_poly.entity_id
_entity_poly.type
_entity_poly.pdbx_seq_one_letter_code
_entity_poly.pdbx_strand_id
1 'polypeptide(L)'
;AGKHVLVEKPFTETAEEARELFALAKEKGLFIQAYQNRRFDSDFLTVQKVIETGLLGDLLEVEMHYDYFRPEVPERMKEFSLDTSYLYGHACHTVDQVLSYFGKPDRIHYDVRQLLGPDRMNDYFDLDFYYGITKISIKSSYFRIKERPSFVVYGKKGMFVKATKDRQEEDLKKFYLPTNPDFGLDQPEHYGVLTYMDDKGIYHEEKVVSEVGDYSRVYQALHDSIVHGTDKLIKDEETILQMEILEEGIRQMKEI
;
A
#
# COMPACT_ATOMS: atom_id res chain seq x y z
N ALA A 1 -4.48 30.23 -4.31
CA ALA A 1 -5.67 30.26 -5.18
C ALA A 1 -6.99 30.04 -4.40
N GLY A 2 -6.95 29.76 -3.09
CA GLY A 2 -8.13 29.58 -2.24
C GLY A 2 -8.98 28.37 -2.63
N LYS A 3 -8.33 27.25 -2.98
CA LYS A 3 -8.98 25.98 -3.36
C LYS A 3 -8.54 24.85 -2.45
N HIS A 4 -9.44 23.90 -2.19
CA HIS A 4 -9.10 22.60 -1.64
C HIS A 4 -8.29 21.81 -2.65
N VAL A 5 -7.40 20.92 -2.19
CA VAL A 5 -6.47 20.20 -3.07
C VAL A 5 -6.43 18.71 -2.71
N LEU A 6 -6.55 17.87 -3.73
CA LEU A 6 -6.19 16.46 -3.68
C LEU A 6 -4.88 16.29 -4.46
N VAL A 7 -3.86 15.77 -3.82
CA VAL A 7 -2.49 15.68 -4.36
C VAL A 7 -2.18 14.24 -4.74
N GLU A 8 -1.66 14.04 -5.95
CA GLU A 8 -1.16 12.74 -6.39
C GLU A 8 0.00 12.25 -5.51
N LYS A 9 0.21 10.96 -5.53
CA LYS A 9 1.31 10.30 -4.81
C LYS A 9 2.60 10.23 -5.67
N PRO A 10 3.80 10.28 -5.07
CA PRO A 10 4.03 10.58 -3.65
C PRO A 10 3.62 12.01 -3.32
N PHE A 11 3.21 12.25 -2.07
CA PHE A 11 2.61 13.54 -1.69
C PHE A 11 3.58 14.72 -1.83
N THR A 12 4.81 14.55 -1.39
CA THR A 12 5.93 15.50 -1.47
C THR A 12 7.24 14.73 -1.65
N GLU A 13 8.35 15.43 -1.78
CA GLU A 13 9.68 14.81 -1.74
C GLU A 13 10.16 14.57 -0.31
N THR A 14 9.78 15.44 0.63
CA THR A 14 10.21 15.36 2.01
C THR A 14 9.04 15.45 3.00
N ALA A 15 9.23 14.92 4.20
CA ALA A 15 8.26 15.05 5.29
C ALA A 15 8.11 16.49 5.75
N GLU A 16 9.15 17.30 5.65
CA GLU A 16 9.09 18.72 6.02
C GLU A 16 8.19 19.50 5.07
N GLU A 17 8.32 19.31 3.76
CA GLU A 17 7.40 19.88 2.77
C GLU A 17 5.94 19.49 3.04
N ALA A 18 5.70 18.23 3.42
CA ALA A 18 4.36 17.79 3.81
C ALA A 18 3.83 18.58 5.02
N ARG A 19 4.66 18.76 6.07
CA ARG A 19 4.29 19.55 7.24
C ARG A 19 3.98 21.01 6.89
N GLU A 20 4.81 21.63 6.05
CA GLU A 20 4.59 23.00 5.59
C GLU A 20 3.27 23.13 4.82
N LEU A 21 2.97 22.20 3.92
CA LEU A 21 1.72 22.21 3.14
C LEU A 21 0.49 22.03 4.03
N PHE A 22 0.52 21.12 5.00
CA PHE A 22 -0.59 20.94 5.94
C PHE A 22 -0.75 22.16 6.86
N ALA A 23 0.34 22.74 7.34
CA ALA A 23 0.29 23.97 8.15
C ALA A 23 -0.30 25.14 7.36
N LEU A 24 0.13 25.33 6.11
CA LEU A 24 -0.40 26.37 5.22
C LEU A 24 -1.89 26.16 4.92
N ALA A 25 -2.30 24.92 4.63
CA ALA A 25 -3.71 24.61 4.38
C ALA A 25 -4.57 24.93 5.61
N LYS A 26 -4.11 24.57 6.80
CA LYS A 26 -4.77 24.88 8.07
C LYS A 26 -4.86 26.39 8.31
N GLU A 27 -3.78 27.14 8.09
CA GLU A 27 -3.78 28.62 8.20
C GLU A 27 -4.82 29.27 7.27
N LYS A 28 -4.95 28.74 6.05
CA LYS A 28 -5.89 29.28 5.05
C LYS A 28 -7.32 28.73 5.19
N GLY A 29 -7.60 27.85 6.13
CA GLY A 29 -8.89 27.18 6.25
C GLY A 29 -9.24 26.32 5.02
N LEU A 30 -8.22 25.74 4.39
CA LEU A 30 -8.36 24.91 3.19
C LEU A 30 -8.09 23.43 3.51
N PHE A 31 -8.67 22.55 2.69
CA PHE A 31 -8.45 21.12 2.77
C PHE A 31 -7.35 20.71 1.78
N ILE A 32 -6.39 19.93 2.25
CA ILE A 32 -5.39 19.25 1.41
C ILE A 32 -5.29 17.80 1.85
N GLN A 33 -5.18 16.86 0.91
CA GLN A 33 -5.10 15.43 1.18
C GLN A 33 -4.30 14.72 0.09
N ALA A 34 -3.55 13.68 0.47
CA ALA A 34 -2.91 12.77 -0.48
C ALA A 34 -3.96 11.84 -1.14
N TYR A 35 -3.75 11.48 -2.42
CA TYR A 35 -4.60 10.53 -3.14
C TYR A 35 -4.13 9.09 -2.88
N GLN A 36 -4.58 8.52 -1.78
CA GLN A 36 -4.24 7.14 -1.38
C GLN A 36 -5.38 6.16 -1.74
N ASN A 37 -5.60 5.98 -3.04
CA ASN A 37 -6.67 5.16 -3.59
C ASN A 37 -6.53 3.67 -3.27
N ARG A 38 -5.30 3.16 -3.11
CA ARG A 38 -5.05 1.74 -2.87
C ARG A 38 -5.47 1.24 -1.48
N ARG A 39 -5.93 2.12 -0.58
CA ARG A 39 -6.70 1.71 0.61
C ARG A 39 -7.95 0.93 0.24
N PHE A 40 -8.45 1.12 -0.99
CA PHE A 40 -9.64 0.48 -1.55
C PHE A 40 -9.31 -0.54 -2.64
N ASP A 41 -8.09 -1.08 -2.63
CA ASP A 41 -7.76 -2.26 -3.41
C ASP A 41 -8.52 -3.48 -2.86
N SER A 42 -9.14 -4.25 -3.74
CA SER A 42 -9.93 -5.44 -3.43
C SER A 42 -9.15 -6.46 -2.59
N ASP A 43 -7.89 -6.69 -2.94
CA ASP A 43 -7.02 -7.64 -2.23
C ASP A 43 -6.71 -7.17 -0.81
N PHE A 44 -6.42 -5.88 -0.61
CA PHE A 44 -6.17 -5.31 0.71
C PHE A 44 -7.43 -5.31 1.60
N LEU A 45 -8.60 -4.95 1.06
CA LEU A 45 -9.88 -5.04 1.77
C LEU A 45 -10.21 -6.49 2.17
N THR A 46 -9.92 -7.45 1.28
CA THR A 46 -10.13 -8.87 1.56
C THR A 46 -9.22 -9.37 2.70
N VAL A 47 -7.95 -8.93 2.71
CA VAL A 47 -7.01 -9.24 3.81
C VAL A 47 -7.52 -8.70 5.14
N GLN A 48 -7.99 -7.44 5.18
CA GLN A 48 -8.56 -6.85 6.39
C GLN A 48 -9.74 -7.70 6.90
N LYS A 49 -10.68 -8.01 6.03
CA LYS A 49 -11.83 -8.86 6.36
C LYS A 49 -11.42 -10.21 6.93
N VAL A 50 -10.44 -10.89 6.31
CA VAL A 50 -9.95 -12.18 6.81
C VAL A 50 -9.32 -12.05 8.19
N ILE A 51 -8.49 -11.04 8.43
CA ILE A 51 -7.90 -10.78 9.75
C ILE A 51 -9.01 -10.55 10.80
N GLU A 52 -10.02 -9.75 10.46
CA GLU A 52 -11.14 -9.40 11.34
C GLU A 52 -12.05 -10.60 11.69
N THR A 53 -12.05 -11.69 10.90
CA THR A 53 -12.77 -12.92 11.27
C THR A 53 -12.22 -13.57 12.53
N GLY A 54 -10.95 -13.31 12.88
CA GLY A 54 -10.25 -13.98 13.99
C GLY A 54 -9.88 -15.44 13.74
N LEU A 55 -10.23 -16.01 12.58
CA LEU A 55 -9.95 -17.42 12.25
C LEU A 55 -8.45 -17.74 12.17
N LEU A 56 -7.63 -16.74 11.86
CA LEU A 56 -6.17 -16.88 11.85
C LEU A 56 -5.56 -16.97 13.26
N GLY A 57 -6.32 -16.62 14.31
CA GLY A 57 -5.79 -16.43 15.66
C GLY A 57 -4.91 -15.18 15.76
N ASP A 58 -3.97 -15.14 16.73
CA ASP A 58 -3.04 -14.02 16.84
C ASP A 58 -2.21 -13.88 15.57
N LEU A 59 -2.20 -12.68 15.02
CA LEU A 59 -1.45 -12.35 13.81
C LEU A 59 0.06 -12.38 14.08
N LEU A 60 0.81 -13.06 13.25
CA LEU A 60 2.26 -13.20 13.37
C LEU A 60 3.00 -12.43 12.27
N GLU A 61 2.57 -12.61 11.02
CA GLU A 61 3.24 -12.00 9.88
C GLU A 61 2.24 -11.69 8.75
N VAL A 62 2.43 -10.54 8.10
CA VAL A 62 1.79 -10.20 6.84
C VAL A 62 2.87 -9.87 5.82
N GLU A 63 2.89 -10.57 4.71
CA GLU A 63 3.74 -10.24 3.57
C GLU A 63 2.89 -9.57 2.49
N MET A 64 3.36 -8.43 1.99
CA MET A 64 2.76 -7.67 0.91
C MET A 64 3.76 -7.56 -0.23
N HIS A 65 3.38 -8.01 -1.42
CA HIS A 65 4.27 -8.02 -2.57
C HIS A 65 3.70 -7.24 -3.74
N TYR A 66 4.58 -6.43 -4.35
CA TYR A 66 4.22 -5.64 -5.53
C TYR A 66 5.31 -5.76 -6.59
N ASP A 67 5.51 -6.98 -7.09
CA ASP A 67 6.62 -7.34 -7.97
C ASP A 67 6.40 -6.95 -9.42
N TYR A 68 7.53 -6.74 -10.14
CA TYR A 68 7.59 -6.55 -11.56
C TYR A 68 8.77 -7.32 -12.17
N PHE A 69 8.69 -7.57 -13.47
CA PHE A 69 9.86 -7.99 -14.24
C PHE A 69 10.21 -6.90 -15.25
N ARG A 70 11.18 -6.05 -14.90
CA ARG A 70 11.68 -4.94 -15.72
C ARG A 70 13.20 -4.87 -15.61
N PRO A 71 13.94 -5.86 -16.20
CA PRO A 71 15.38 -5.96 -16.05
C PRO A 71 16.15 -4.83 -16.77
N GLU A 72 15.48 -4.11 -17.67
CA GLU A 72 16.02 -2.96 -18.37
C GLU A 72 15.42 -1.67 -17.81
N VAL A 73 16.28 -0.72 -17.48
CA VAL A 73 15.86 0.58 -16.95
C VAL A 73 15.44 1.48 -18.11
N PRO A 74 14.23 2.06 -18.10
CA PRO A 74 13.87 3.13 -19.01
C PRO A 74 14.88 4.28 -18.93
N GLU A 75 15.14 4.95 -20.07
CA GLU A 75 16.13 6.03 -20.18
C GLU A 75 15.96 7.10 -19.09
N ARG A 76 14.71 7.50 -18.82
CA ARG A 76 14.36 8.49 -17.78
C ARG A 76 14.72 8.09 -16.33
N MET A 77 15.09 6.83 -16.13
CA MET A 77 15.40 6.25 -14.80
C MET A 77 16.88 5.90 -14.66
N LYS A 78 17.73 6.35 -15.58
CA LYS A 78 19.18 6.09 -15.53
C LYS A 78 19.91 6.88 -14.46
N GLU A 79 19.35 8.01 -14.06
CA GLU A 79 19.89 8.84 -12.99
C GLU A 79 18.97 8.76 -11.78
N PHE A 80 19.55 8.83 -10.59
CA PHE A 80 18.77 8.84 -9.36
C PHE A 80 18.05 10.18 -9.18
N SER A 81 16.74 10.12 -9.01
CA SER A 81 15.93 11.23 -8.49
C SER A 81 14.80 10.67 -7.64
N LEU A 82 14.25 11.46 -6.72
CA LEU A 82 13.17 11.00 -5.84
C LEU A 82 11.89 10.70 -6.60
N ASP A 83 11.54 11.50 -7.59
CA ASP A 83 10.33 11.34 -8.42
C ASP A 83 10.37 10.08 -9.30
N THR A 84 11.57 9.59 -9.65
CA THR A 84 11.77 8.33 -10.39
C THR A 84 12.12 7.15 -9.49
N SER A 85 12.30 7.38 -8.20
CA SER A 85 12.63 6.35 -7.21
C SER A 85 11.53 5.27 -7.14
N TYR A 86 11.94 4.01 -7.21
CA TYR A 86 11.03 2.87 -7.09
C TYR A 86 10.37 2.83 -5.69
N LEU A 87 11.12 3.19 -4.65
CA LEU A 87 10.61 3.30 -3.30
C LEU A 87 9.47 4.34 -3.22
N TYR A 88 9.70 5.58 -3.71
CA TYR A 88 8.69 6.63 -3.71
C TYR A 88 7.49 6.31 -4.61
N GLY A 89 7.75 5.73 -5.78
CA GLY A 89 6.69 5.43 -6.75
C GLY A 89 5.80 4.25 -6.38
N HIS A 90 6.30 3.27 -5.63
CA HIS A 90 5.59 2.03 -5.33
C HIS A 90 5.39 1.79 -3.83
N ALA A 91 6.43 1.96 -2.99
CA ALA A 91 6.27 1.74 -1.56
C ALA A 91 5.34 2.76 -0.90
N CYS A 92 5.15 3.95 -1.48
CA CYS A 92 4.18 4.92 -0.97
C CYS A 92 2.77 4.33 -0.84
N HIS A 93 2.36 3.42 -1.72
CA HIS A 93 1.07 2.74 -1.63
C HIS A 93 1.04 1.71 -0.50
N THR A 94 2.03 0.82 -0.47
CA THR A 94 2.06 -0.26 0.52
C THR A 94 2.36 0.25 1.93
N VAL A 95 3.20 1.27 2.09
CA VAL A 95 3.39 1.97 3.37
C VAL A 95 2.09 2.60 3.85
N ASP A 96 1.35 3.29 2.96
CA ASP A 96 0.05 3.86 3.32
C ASP A 96 -0.95 2.79 3.76
N GLN A 97 -1.03 1.65 3.05
CA GLN A 97 -1.87 0.53 3.44
C GLN A 97 -1.51 0.01 4.84
N VAL A 98 -0.21 -0.18 5.12
CA VAL A 98 0.26 -0.61 6.45
C VAL A 98 -0.14 0.40 7.52
N LEU A 99 0.16 1.69 7.33
CA LEU A 99 -0.14 2.73 8.31
C LEU A 99 -1.65 2.91 8.54
N SER A 100 -2.45 2.77 7.49
CA SER A 100 -3.91 2.95 7.56
C SER A 100 -4.62 1.89 8.39
N TYR A 101 -4.11 0.66 8.42
CA TYR A 101 -4.74 -0.47 9.10
C TYR A 101 -4.04 -0.83 10.41
N PHE A 102 -2.70 -0.84 10.42
CA PHE A 102 -1.92 -1.24 11.60
C PHE A 102 -1.43 -0.04 12.43
N GLY A 103 -1.52 1.18 11.90
CA GLY A 103 -1.06 2.40 12.57
C GLY A 103 0.46 2.58 12.53
N LYS A 104 0.98 3.35 13.51
CA LYS A 104 2.42 3.62 13.62
C LYS A 104 3.16 2.39 14.17
N PRO A 105 4.21 1.89 13.49
CA PRO A 105 4.99 0.75 13.97
C PRO A 105 5.92 1.12 15.15
N ASP A 106 6.31 0.11 15.92
CA ASP A 106 7.30 0.27 17.00
C ASP A 106 8.71 0.52 16.43
N ARG A 107 9.05 -0.15 15.32
CA ARG A 107 10.30 0.01 14.58
C ARG A 107 10.15 -0.49 13.14
N ILE A 108 11.08 -0.05 12.27
CA ILE A 108 11.15 -0.52 10.88
C ILE A 108 12.59 -0.95 10.59
N HIS A 109 12.73 -2.06 9.85
CA HIS A 109 13.99 -2.45 9.23
C HIS A 109 13.90 -2.16 7.73
N TYR A 110 14.99 -1.67 7.14
CA TYR A 110 15.03 -1.24 5.75
C TYR A 110 16.09 -2.03 4.98
N ASP A 111 15.73 -2.57 3.83
CA ASP A 111 16.63 -3.09 2.81
C ASP A 111 16.22 -2.49 1.46
N VAL A 112 16.89 -1.42 1.07
CA VAL A 112 16.62 -0.70 -0.20
C VAL A 112 17.88 -0.74 -1.06
N ARG A 113 17.76 -1.21 -2.30
CA ARG A 113 18.94 -1.52 -3.14
C ARG A 113 18.85 -0.92 -4.54
N GLN A 114 20.03 -0.72 -5.13
CA GLN A 114 20.27 -0.32 -6.51
C GLN A 114 20.95 -1.48 -7.27
N LEU A 115 20.18 -2.55 -7.57
CA LEU A 115 20.69 -3.76 -8.20
C LEU A 115 21.09 -3.56 -9.68
N LEU A 116 20.53 -2.54 -10.32
CA LEU A 116 20.87 -2.13 -11.70
C LEU A 116 22.17 -1.34 -11.79
N GLY A 117 22.79 -1.02 -10.67
CA GLY A 117 24.08 -0.35 -10.56
C GLY A 117 24.04 0.93 -9.74
N PRO A 118 25.23 1.45 -9.35
CA PRO A 118 25.34 2.66 -8.53
C PRO A 118 24.79 3.87 -9.28
N ASP A 119 24.40 4.89 -8.53
CA ASP A 119 23.87 6.18 -9.01
C ASP A 119 22.58 6.08 -9.85
N ARG A 120 21.95 4.90 -9.89
CA ARG A 120 20.66 4.68 -10.52
C ARG A 120 19.54 4.75 -9.52
N MET A 121 18.29 4.73 -10.01
CA MET A 121 17.14 4.56 -9.13
C MET A 121 17.28 3.26 -8.33
N ASN A 122 16.69 3.23 -7.14
CA ASN A 122 16.48 1.96 -6.45
C ASN A 122 15.43 1.12 -7.21
N ASP A 123 15.62 -0.18 -7.23
CA ASP A 123 14.83 -1.16 -7.98
C ASP A 123 14.40 -2.36 -7.14
N TYR A 124 14.73 -2.29 -5.86
CA TYR A 124 14.39 -3.26 -4.84
C TYR A 124 14.13 -2.56 -3.51
N PHE A 125 13.11 -3.02 -2.80
CA PHE A 125 12.92 -2.71 -1.39
C PHE A 125 12.30 -3.89 -0.64
N ASP A 126 12.70 -4.02 0.63
CA ASP A 126 12.14 -4.91 1.64
C ASP A 126 12.11 -4.12 2.95
N LEU A 127 10.91 -3.72 3.38
CA LEU A 127 10.71 -2.99 4.62
C LEU A 127 9.91 -3.86 5.58
N ASP A 128 10.47 -4.15 6.76
CA ASP A 128 9.81 -4.88 7.82
C ASP A 128 9.33 -3.93 8.92
N PHE A 129 8.03 -3.85 9.11
CA PHE A 129 7.35 -3.07 10.15
C PHE A 129 7.02 -3.98 11.32
N TYR A 130 7.36 -3.58 12.53
CA TYR A 130 7.14 -4.39 13.73
C TYR A 130 6.12 -3.75 14.67
N TYR A 131 5.17 -4.55 15.13
CA TYR A 131 4.09 -4.22 16.06
C TYR A 131 4.05 -5.28 17.16
N GLY A 132 4.85 -5.12 18.23
CA GLY A 132 5.03 -6.15 19.23
C GLY A 132 5.56 -7.46 18.62
N ILE A 133 4.74 -8.51 18.61
CA ILE A 133 5.09 -9.81 18.03
C ILE A 133 4.77 -9.92 16.53
N THR A 134 3.98 -9.01 15.99
CA THR A 134 3.54 -9.05 14.60
C THR A 134 4.54 -8.32 13.71
N LYS A 135 4.88 -8.92 12.57
CA LYS A 135 5.71 -8.31 11.54
C LYS A 135 4.89 -8.11 10.25
N ILE A 136 4.96 -6.93 9.69
CA ILE A 136 4.39 -6.64 8.36
C ILE A 136 5.56 -6.35 7.42
N SER A 137 5.70 -7.16 6.37
CA SER A 137 6.77 -7.01 5.37
C SER A 137 6.19 -6.50 4.07
N ILE A 138 6.69 -5.37 3.57
CA ILE A 138 6.40 -4.89 2.22
C ILE A 138 7.61 -5.11 1.33
N LYS A 139 7.45 -5.85 0.24
CA LYS A 139 8.56 -6.27 -0.61
C LYS A 139 8.24 -6.07 -2.07
N SER A 140 9.19 -5.49 -2.80
CA SER A 140 9.04 -5.33 -4.24
C SER A 140 10.40 -5.37 -4.95
N SER A 141 10.41 -5.89 -6.17
CA SER A 141 11.60 -5.95 -7.01
C SER A 141 11.26 -5.88 -8.49
N TYR A 142 12.15 -5.26 -9.27
CA TYR A 142 12.09 -5.28 -10.74
C TYR A 142 12.61 -6.58 -11.37
N PHE A 143 13.11 -7.53 -10.56
CA PHE A 143 13.74 -8.76 -11.06
C PHE A 143 12.92 -10.02 -10.77
N ARG A 144 11.60 -9.89 -10.60
CA ARG A 144 10.72 -11.02 -10.34
C ARG A 144 10.01 -11.45 -11.64
N ILE A 145 10.62 -12.40 -12.36
CA ILE A 145 10.03 -12.98 -13.58
C ILE A 145 8.69 -13.70 -13.29
N LYS A 146 8.52 -14.20 -12.06
CA LYS A 146 7.27 -14.70 -11.54
C LYS A 146 6.90 -13.92 -10.28
N GLU A 147 5.76 -13.27 -10.31
CA GLU A 147 5.27 -12.52 -9.16
C GLU A 147 4.99 -13.43 -7.97
N ARG A 148 5.28 -12.93 -6.78
CA ARG A 148 4.84 -13.55 -5.53
C ARG A 148 3.34 -13.28 -5.33
N PRO A 149 2.63 -14.04 -4.45
CA PRO A 149 1.28 -13.66 -4.05
C PRO A 149 1.21 -12.20 -3.59
N SER A 150 0.14 -11.47 -3.92
CA SER A 150 0.02 -10.06 -3.48
C SER A 150 0.05 -9.96 -1.95
N PHE A 151 -0.60 -10.90 -1.27
CA PHE A 151 -0.57 -11.00 0.19
C PHE A 151 -0.40 -12.44 0.65
N VAL A 152 0.39 -12.61 1.72
CA VAL A 152 0.42 -13.83 2.54
C VAL A 152 0.28 -13.40 4.00
N VAL A 153 -0.71 -13.95 4.69
CA VAL A 153 -1.00 -13.61 6.09
C VAL A 153 -0.87 -14.86 6.94
N TYR A 154 -0.06 -14.79 7.99
CA TYR A 154 0.17 -15.88 8.92
C TYR A 154 -0.33 -15.52 10.31
N GLY A 155 -1.13 -16.38 10.88
CA GLY A 155 -1.55 -16.32 12.26
C GLY A 155 -1.25 -17.63 13.00
N LYS A 156 -1.48 -17.68 14.29
CA LYS A 156 -1.21 -18.87 15.12
C LYS A 156 -2.10 -20.08 14.77
N LYS A 157 -3.27 -19.84 14.17
CA LYS A 157 -4.23 -20.89 13.85
C LYS A 157 -4.40 -21.14 12.35
N GLY A 158 -3.83 -20.29 11.49
CA GLY A 158 -4.03 -20.42 10.06
C GLY A 158 -3.23 -19.44 9.23
N MET A 159 -3.46 -19.49 7.93
CA MET A 159 -2.88 -18.59 6.95
C MET A 159 -3.89 -18.20 5.87
N PHE A 160 -3.65 -17.06 5.23
CA PHE A 160 -4.40 -16.62 4.06
C PHE A 160 -3.44 -16.25 2.94
N VAL A 161 -3.74 -16.69 1.72
CA VAL A 161 -2.96 -16.36 0.53
C VAL A 161 -3.86 -15.72 -0.51
N LYS A 162 -3.56 -14.48 -0.88
CA LYS A 162 -4.16 -13.77 -2.01
C LYS A 162 -3.12 -13.70 -3.12
N ALA A 163 -3.31 -14.50 -4.17
CA ALA A 163 -2.30 -14.63 -5.22
C ALA A 163 -2.28 -13.43 -6.16
N THR A 164 -3.42 -12.80 -6.42
CA THR A 164 -3.58 -11.74 -7.41
C THR A 164 -3.81 -10.39 -6.78
N LYS A 165 -3.30 -9.34 -7.43
CA LYS A 165 -3.53 -7.93 -7.08
C LYS A 165 -4.94 -7.49 -7.48
N ASP A 166 -5.34 -6.32 -6.95
CA ASP A 166 -6.52 -5.57 -7.41
C ASP A 166 -6.48 -5.31 -8.92
N ARG A 167 -7.64 -5.27 -9.55
CA ARG A 167 -7.79 -5.14 -11.00
C ARG A 167 -8.12 -3.73 -11.49
N GLN A 168 -8.52 -2.83 -10.61
CA GLN A 168 -9.05 -1.51 -10.99
C GLN A 168 -8.07 -0.73 -11.87
N GLU A 169 -6.77 -0.71 -11.51
CA GLU A 169 -5.77 0.01 -12.29
C GLU A 169 -5.61 -0.56 -13.71
N GLU A 170 -5.61 -1.89 -13.84
CA GLU A 170 -5.49 -2.55 -15.14
C GLU A 170 -6.74 -2.34 -16.00
N ASP A 171 -7.91 -2.30 -15.38
CA ASP A 171 -9.16 -1.99 -16.06
C ASP A 171 -9.15 -0.52 -16.54
N LEU A 172 -8.77 0.42 -15.69
CA LEU A 172 -8.65 1.85 -16.03
C LEU A 172 -7.64 2.11 -17.16
N LYS A 173 -6.50 1.42 -17.18
CA LYS A 173 -5.51 1.50 -18.28
C LYS A 173 -6.08 1.06 -19.63
N LYS A 174 -7.09 0.21 -19.62
CA LYS A 174 -7.81 -0.25 -20.83
C LYS A 174 -9.05 0.60 -21.13
N PHE A 175 -9.26 1.71 -20.42
CA PHE A 175 -10.47 2.53 -20.46
C PHE A 175 -11.76 1.77 -20.10
N TYR A 176 -11.63 0.68 -19.34
CA TYR A 176 -12.76 0.00 -18.74
C TYR A 176 -13.12 0.73 -17.44
N LEU A 177 -14.23 1.42 -17.45
CA LEU A 177 -14.56 2.44 -16.45
C LEU A 177 -15.47 1.90 -15.33
N PRO A 178 -15.54 2.55 -14.16
CA PRO A 178 -16.41 2.17 -13.03
C PRO A 178 -17.91 2.12 -13.35
N THR A 179 -18.34 2.64 -14.51
CA THR A 179 -19.71 2.51 -15.01
C THR A 179 -20.07 1.10 -15.48
N ASN A 180 -19.07 0.24 -15.68
CA ASN A 180 -19.29 -1.16 -16.02
C ASN A 180 -19.60 -1.97 -14.76
N PRO A 181 -20.60 -2.88 -14.80
CA PRO A 181 -21.11 -3.54 -13.60
C PRO A 181 -20.12 -4.52 -12.94
N ASP A 182 -19.10 -4.97 -13.66
CA ASP A 182 -18.07 -5.89 -13.21
C ASP A 182 -16.70 -5.22 -13.06
N PHE A 183 -16.62 -3.88 -13.10
CA PHE A 183 -15.39 -3.13 -12.87
C PHE A 183 -14.82 -3.45 -11.50
N GLY A 184 -13.50 -3.77 -11.45
CA GLY A 184 -12.80 -4.07 -10.21
C GLY A 184 -13.22 -5.36 -9.48
N LEU A 185 -14.16 -6.13 -10.04
CA LEU A 185 -14.58 -7.39 -9.44
C LEU A 185 -13.60 -8.52 -9.75
N ASP A 186 -13.18 -9.22 -8.72
CA ASP A 186 -12.42 -10.44 -8.88
C ASP A 186 -13.30 -11.57 -9.43
N GLN A 187 -12.68 -12.42 -10.24
CA GLN A 187 -13.30 -13.67 -10.67
C GLN A 187 -12.95 -14.80 -9.67
N PRO A 188 -13.73 -15.90 -9.60
CA PRO A 188 -13.49 -17.00 -8.64
C PRO A 188 -12.10 -17.63 -8.68
N GLU A 189 -11.39 -17.58 -9.80
CA GLU A 189 -10.00 -18.02 -9.94
C GLU A 189 -9.00 -17.11 -9.21
N HIS A 190 -9.39 -15.85 -8.96
CA HIS A 190 -8.56 -14.86 -8.27
C HIS A 190 -8.81 -14.80 -6.76
N TYR A 191 -9.82 -15.53 -6.26
CA TYR A 191 -10.13 -15.54 -4.82
C TYR A 191 -8.96 -16.08 -4.01
N GLY A 192 -8.70 -15.46 -2.86
CA GLY A 192 -7.70 -15.94 -1.92
C GLY A 192 -8.12 -17.22 -1.23
N VAL A 193 -7.16 -17.94 -0.70
CA VAL A 193 -7.38 -19.20 0.03
C VAL A 193 -7.08 -18.99 1.50
N LEU A 194 -8.06 -19.25 2.35
CA LEU A 194 -7.96 -19.27 3.81
C LEU A 194 -7.82 -20.72 4.27
N THR A 195 -6.77 -21.00 5.02
CA THR A 195 -6.48 -22.31 5.62
C THR A 195 -6.34 -22.13 7.11
N TYR A 196 -7.09 -22.88 7.92
CA TYR A 196 -7.03 -22.77 9.38
C TYR A 196 -7.42 -24.04 10.12
N MET A 197 -6.99 -24.12 11.37
CA MET A 197 -7.43 -25.13 12.33
C MET A 197 -8.47 -24.50 13.25
N ASP A 198 -9.64 -25.12 13.36
CA ASP A 198 -10.67 -24.67 14.32
C ASP A 198 -10.33 -25.08 15.77
N ASP A 199 -11.17 -24.66 16.72
CA ASP A 199 -10.96 -24.95 18.15
C ASP A 199 -11.08 -26.45 18.50
N LYS A 200 -11.58 -27.27 17.58
CA LYS A 200 -11.64 -28.74 17.72
C LYS A 200 -10.44 -29.42 17.07
N GLY A 201 -9.52 -28.65 16.49
CA GLY A 201 -8.38 -29.16 15.75
C GLY A 201 -8.72 -29.72 14.36
N ILE A 202 -9.85 -29.31 13.79
CA ILE A 202 -10.25 -29.71 12.43
C ILE A 202 -9.63 -28.74 11.42
N TYR A 203 -9.00 -29.27 10.38
CA TYR A 203 -8.45 -28.51 9.26
C TYR A 203 -9.56 -28.03 8.32
N HIS A 204 -9.47 -26.76 7.94
CA HIS A 204 -10.34 -26.12 6.97
C HIS A 204 -9.49 -25.44 5.88
N GLU A 205 -9.96 -25.53 4.64
CA GLU A 205 -9.40 -24.80 3.50
C GLU A 205 -10.55 -24.33 2.62
N GLU A 206 -10.65 -23.03 2.40
CA GLU A 206 -11.74 -22.44 1.65
C GLU A 206 -11.30 -21.23 0.82
N LYS A 207 -11.98 -21.01 -0.30
CA LYS A 207 -11.84 -19.78 -1.08
C LYS A 207 -12.64 -18.65 -0.43
N VAL A 208 -12.00 -17.52 -0.25
CA VAL A 208 -12.62 -16.29 0.26
C VAL A 208 -13.02 -15.40 -0.91
N VAL A 209 -14.30 -15.10 -1.02
CA VAL A 209 -14.80 -14.13 -2.00
C VAL A 209 -14.16 -12.76 -1.71
N SER A 210 -13.51 -12.20 -2.72
CA SER A 210 -12.84 -10.92 -2.58
C SER A 210 -13.83 -9.78 -2.31
N GLU A 211 -13.43 -8.83 -1.48
CA GLU A 211 -14.15 -7.57 -1.30
C GLU A 211 -14.10 -6.76 -2.60
N VAL A 212 -15.09 -5.91 -2.81
CA VAL A 212 -15.15 -5.05 -3.99
C VAL A 212 -14.23 -3.85 -3.80
N GLY A 213 -13.24 -3.72 -4.66
CA GLY A 213 -12.39 -2.53 -4.73
C GLY A 213 -13.17 -1.35 -5.35
N ASP A 214 -12.99 -0.14 -4.79
CA ASP A 214 -13.66 1.05 -5.32
C ASP A 214 -12.88 2.33 -5.00
N TYR A 215 -12.09 2.80 -5.95
CA TYR A 215 -11.31 4.04 -5.81
C TYR A 215 -12.17 5.31 -5.69
N SER A 216 -13.45 5.26 -6.07
CA SER A 216 -14.35 6.40 -5.93
C SER A 216 -14.61 6.77 -4.46
N ARG A 217 -14.41 5.83 -3.54
CA ARG A 217 -14.53 6.03 -2.08
C ARG A 217 -13.58 7.10 -1.55
N VAL A 218 -12.41 7.33 -2.20
CA VAL A 218 -11.52 8.44 -1.83
C VAL A 218 -12.17 9.78 -2.10
N TYR A 219 -12.81 9.92 -3.26
CA TYR A 219 -13.51 11.17 -3.62
C TYR A 219 -14.75 11.40 -2.77
N GLN A 220 -15.50 10.33 -2.46
CA GLN A 220 -16.64 10.42 -1.56
C GLN A 220 -16.21 10.89 -0.16
N ALA A 221 -15.16 10.29 0.40
CA ALA A 221 -14.63 10.68 1.70
C ALA A 221 -14.11 12.14 1.70
N LEU A 222 -13.43 12.55 0.63
CA LEU A 222 -12.98 13.93 0.44
C LEU A 222 -14.18 14.91 0.42
N HIS A 223 -15.21 14.58 -0.37
CA HIS A 223 -16.42 15.37 -0.42
C HIS A 223 -17.06 15.51 0.96
N ASP A 224 -17.22 14.41 1.68
CA ASP A 224 -17.87 14.41 2.98
C ASP A 224 -17.08 15.20 4.02
N SER A 225 -15.74 15.14 3.97
CA SER A 225 -14.89 15.95 4.84
C SER A 225 -15.03 17.46 4.54
N ILE A 226 -15.10 17.85 3.27
CA ILE A 226 -15.20 19.27 2.88
C ILE A 226 -16.61 19.82 3.11
N VAL A 227 -17.66 19.07 2.75
CA VAL A 227 -19.05 19.54 2.72
C VAL A 227 -19.76 19.28 4.05
N HIS A 228 -19.50 18.14 4.66
CA HIS A 228 -20.20 17.69 5.87
C HIS A 228 -19.32 17.75 7.13
N GLY A 229 -18.03 18.10 7.02
CA GLY A 229 -17.13 18.24 8.15
C GLY A 229 -16.77 16.92 8.83
N THR A 230 -16.85 15.80 8.10
CA THR A 230 -16.39 14.50 8.63
C THR A 230 -14.87 14.47 8.75
N ASP A 231 -14.34 13.58 9.58
CA ASP A 231 -12.91 13.39 9.71
C ASP A 231 -12.27 13.01 8.37
N LYS A 232 -11.01 13.44 8.17
CA LYS A 232 -10.23 13.02 6.99
C LYS A 232 -10.05 11.51 6.98
N LEU A 233 -10.34 10.89 5.84
CA LEU A 233 -10.03 9.48 5.61
C LEU A 233 -8.52 9.23 5.68
N ILE A 234 -7.74 10.10 5.06
CA ILE A 234 -6.27 10.05 5.06
C ILE A 234 -5.79 11.20 5.95
N LYS A 235 -5.26 10.83 7.11
CA LYS A 235 -4.84 11.78 8.12
C LYS A 235 -3.51 12.42 7.74
N ASP A 236 -3.34 13.68 8.13
CA ASP A 236 -2.11 14.42 7.86
C ASP A 236 -0.89 13.73 8.49
N GLU A 237 -1.05 13.19 9.72
CA GLU A 237 -0.01 12.49 10.45
C GLU A 237 0.42 11.18 9.76
N GLU A 238 -0.51 10.46 9.14
CA GLU A 238 -0.23 9.24 8.36
C GLU A 238 0.60 9.58 7.12
N THR A 239 0.24 10.66 6.41
CA THR A 239 0.98 11.14 5.25
C THR A 239 2.38 11.62 5.62
N ILE A 240 2.53 12.39 6.72
CA ILE A 240 3.84 12.83 7.20
C ILE A 240 4.72 11.63 7.58
N LEU A 241 4.17 10.68 8.35
CA LEU A 241 4.90 9.46 8.74
C LEU A 241 5.30 8.62 7.52
N GLN A 242 4.43 8.52 6.51
CA GLN A 242 4.76 7.86 5.25
C GLN A 242 5.98 8.51 4.59
N MET A 243 6.02 9.85 4.51
CA MET A 243 7.16 10.56 3.92
C MET A 243 8.43 10.37 4.74
N GLU A 244 8.37 10.40 6.09
CA GLU A 244 9.51 10.08 6.97
C GLU A 244 10.09 8.69 6.70
N ILE A 245 9.22 7.69 6.48
CA ILE A 245 9.62 6.32 6.18
C ILE A 245 10.32 6.22 4.82
N LEU A 246 9.80 6.90 3.80
CA LEU A 246 10.40 6.91 2.47
C LEU A 246 11.76 7.63 2.46
N GLU A 247 11.89 8.78 3.14
CA GLU A 247 13.16 9.49 3.30
C GLU A 247 14.21 8.64 4.00
N GLU A 248 13.83 7.96 5.10
CA GLU A 248 14.72 7.08 5.84
C GLU A 248 15.20 5.91 4.98
N GLY A 249 14.32 5.31 4.18
CA GLY A 249 14.68 4.26 3.24
C GLY A 249 15.73 4.71 2.21
N ILE A 250 15.61 5.91 1.66
CA ILE A 250 16.61 6.49 0.75
C ILE A 250 17.91 6.83 1.49
N ARG A 251 17.82 7.32 2.73
CA ARG A 251 19.01 7.62 3.55
C ARG A 251 19.82 6.36 3.79
N GLN A 252 19.18 5.28 4.23
CA GLN A 252 19.86 4.00 4.50
C GLN A 252 20.43 3.35 3.23
N MET A 253 19.74 3.44 2.10
CA MET A 253 20.26 2.97 0.81
C MET A 253 21.61 3.61 0.45
N LYS A 254 21.79 4.91 0.75
CA LYS A 254 23.03 5.65 0.45
C LYS A 254 24.20 5.33 1.41
N GLU A 255 23.92 4.65 2.52
CA GLU A 255 24.94 4.26 3.50
C GLU A 255 25.52 2.85 3.22
N ILE A 256 24.95 2.10 2.29
CA ILE A 256 25.41 0.79 1.84
C ILE A 256 26.36 0.95 0.64
#